data_48c30e17792878c8103c473f1dae8460
#
_entry.id   48c30e17792878c8103c473f1dae8460
#
_cell.length_a   1.000
_cell.length_b   1.000
_cell.length_c   1.000
_cell.angle_alpha   90.00
_cell.angle_beta   90.00
_cell.angle_gamma   90.00
#
_symmetry.space_group_name_H-M   'P 1'
#
loop_
_entity.id
_entity.type
_entity.pdbx_description
1 polymer ?
#
loop_
_entity_poly.entity_id
_entity_poly.type
_entity_poly.pdbx_seq_one_letter_code
_entity_poly.pdbx_strand_id
1 'polypeptide(L)'
;MACGKATACCAVGEIGKPVVNADQTVILWWDRANQTEHFIRRASFRGGGDTVGFLVPSPGRPQLEESGDDAFPYLANITRPVSSGGGFALGCAVSVPDARNSVRVIEEKTVAGYDAVVLTAGSGDALLQWLNRNGFAFRPETAAWAEPYVKKGWYISAMTMTKRDADRPLTASALRITFKTDRPLFPYREPDSRNDASQLGINDRLLRIYFIADSPYRGRFSSGQAWQATPRYSAPLEKAERSRLIQLLGIPESTGPAKSWLTEFEHHWPYGLAHGDVYFDPAPKSIKRATAGMAFDPTMTIVAAWALVPALWRAARTRFVREKC
;
A
#
# COMPACT_ATOMS: atom_id res chain seq x y z
N MET A 1 -23.69 -2.20 -24.10
CA MET A 1 -23.23 -3.03 -22.98
C MET A 1 -22.26 -2.20 -22.15
N ALA A 2 -22.70 -1.68 -21.01
CA ALA A 2 -21.84 -0.91 -20.12
C ALA A 2 -20.96 -1.90 -19.33
N CYS A 3 -19.68 -1.93 -19.63
CA CYS A 3 -18.70 -2.70 -18.89
C CYS A 3 -18.58 -2.09 -17.49
N GLY A 4 -19.08 -2.78 -16.48
CA GLY A 4 -19.04 -2.37 -15.07
C GLY A 4 -17.59 -2.21 -14.59
N LYS A 5 -17.29 -1.06 -14.09
CA LYS A 5 -15.94 -0.59 -13.73
C LYS A 5 -15.73 -0.72 -12.22
N ALA A 6 -14.70 -1.38 -11.81
CA ALA A 6 -14.48 -1.82 -10.44
C ALA A 6 -13.03 -1.57 -9.93
N THR A 7 -12.85 -1.36 -8.64
CA THR A 7 -11.60 -0.80 -8.06
C THR A 7 -11.37 -1.09 -6.56
N ALA A 8 -10.16 -0.95 -5.95
CA ALA A 8 -9.74 -1.39 -4.59
C ALA A 8 -9.99 -0.37 -3.47
N CYS A 9 -9.88 -0.79 -2.19
CA CYS A 9 -10.06 0.01 -0.97
C CYS A 9 -10.71 1.38 -1.20
N CYS A 10 -12.02 1.45 -1.19
CA CYS A 10 -12.77 2.63 -1.55
C CYS A 10 -12.53 3.78 -0.54
N ALA A 11 -11.82 4.83 -0.94
CA ALA A 11 -11.70 6.05 -0.16
C ALA A 11 -13.02 6.83 -0.16
N VAL A 12 -13.37 7.42 0.97
CA VAL A 12 -14.62 8.14 1.20
C VAL A 12 -14.34 9.42 1.97
N GLY A 13 -14.90 10.52 1.52
CA GLY A 13 -14.85 11.82 2.19
C GLY A 13 -16.23 12.38 2.45
N GLU A 14 -16.30 13.63 2.85
CA GLU A 14 -17.56 14.37 2.99
C GLU A 14 -18.22 14.64 1.64
N ILE A 15 -19.57 14.79 1.66
CA ILE A 15 -20.32 15.10 0.45
C ILE A 15 -19.81 16.38 -0.20
N GLY A 16 -19.47 16.30 -1.50
CA GLY A 16 -19.00 17.41 -2.28
C GLY A 16 -17.50 17.73 -2.13
N LYS A 17 -16.76 17.02 -1.26
CA LYS A 17 -15.33 17.16 -1.14
C LYS A 17 -14.61 15.98 -1.83
N PRO A 18 -13.77 16.22 -2.86
CA PRO A 18 -13.04 15.16 -3.52
C PRO A 18 -12.05 14.52 -2.56
N VAL A 19 -11.97 13.19 -2.59
CA VAL A 19 -11.01 12.41 -1.82
C VAL A 19 -10.47 11.26 -2.64
N VAL A 20 -9.17 11.03 -2.54
CA VAL A 20 -8.49 9.90 -3.16
C VAL A 20 -7.47 9.28 -2.21
N ASN A 21 -7.20 8.00 -2.39
CA ASN A 21 -6.04 7.39 -1.76
C ASN A 21 -4.76 8.07 -2.28
N ALA A 22 -3.87 8.45 -1.36
CA ALA A 22 -2.51 8.90 -1.68
C ALA A 22 -1.58 7.70 -1.91
N ASP A 23 -0.25 7.91 -1.86
CA ASP A 23 0.72 6.82 -1.84
C ASP A 23 0.39 5.84 -0.72
N GLN A 24 0.44 4.56 -1.03
CA GLN A 24 0.10 3.50 -0.09
C GLN A 24 1.30 2.60 0.15
N THR A 25 1.55 2.32 1.41
CA THR A 25 2.46 1.25 1.83
C THR A 25 1.68 0.23 2.64
N VAL A 26 1.79 -1.03 2.25
CA VAL A 26 1.05 -2.15 2.84
C VAL A 26 2.03 -3.28 3.17
N ILE A 27 1.78 -3.98 4.28
CA ILE A 27 2.47 -5.21 4.62
C ILE A 27 1.45 -6.35 4.50
N LEU A 28 1.77 -7.35 3.70
CA LEU A 28 1.00 -8.59 3.59
C LEU A 28 1.84 -9.72 4.18
N TRP A 29 1.42 -10.25 5.32
CA TRP A 29 2.04 -11.43 5.92
C TRP A 29 1.16 -12.63 5.69
N TRP A 30 1.64 -13.56 4.88
CA TRP A 30 0.93 -14.78 4.51
C TRP A 30 1.38 -15.97 5.33
N ASP A 31 0.50 -16.47 6.17
CA ASP A 31 0.65 -17.75 6.86
C ASP A 31 -0.05 -18.84 6.06
N ARG A 32 0.72 -19.49 5.17
CA ARG A 32 0.22 -20.53 4.28
C ARG A 32 -0.28 -21.76 5.05
N ALA A 33 0.39 -22.14 6.14
CA ALA A 33 0.04 -23.31 6.91
C ALA A 33 -1.35 -23.17 7.56
N ASN A 34 -1.66 -21.96 8.02
CA ASN A 34 -2.93 -21.62 8.66
C ASN A 34 -3.93 -20.97 7.69
N GLN A 35 -3.59 -20.82 6.41
CA GLN A 35 -4.40 -20.10 5.41
C GLN A 35 -4.89 -18.75 5.95
N THR A 36 -3.98 -18.00 6.55
CA THR A 36 -4.30 -16.71 7.21
C THR A 36 -3.47 -15.61 6.59
N GLU A 37 -4.14 -14.55 6.21
CA GLU A 37 -3.50 -13.31 5.78
C GLU A 37 -3.61 -12.28 6.89
N HIS A 38 -2.48 -11.64 7.20
CA HIS A 38 -2.41 -10.41 7.98
C HIS A 38 -2.15 -9.27 7.01
N PHE A 39 -3.18 -8.50 6.73
CA PHE A 39 -3.15 -7.31 5.92
C PHE A 39 -2.93 -6.11 6.83
N ILE A 40 -1.76 -5.49 6.77
CA ILE A 40 -1.42 -4.33 7.60
C ILE A 40 -1.31 -3.09 6.73
N ARG A 41 -2.07 -2.07 7.06
CA ARG A 41 -2.13 -0.84 6.30
C ARG A 41 -2.14 0.37 7.23
N ARG A 42 -1.36 1.38 6.85
CA ARG A 42 -1.56 2.75 7.31
C ARG A 42 -2.20 3.54 6.16
N ALA A 43 -3.45 3.95 6.36
CA ALA A 43 -4.19 4.65 5.33
C ALA A 43 -3.63 6.07 5.14
N SER A 44 -3.56 6.51 3.89
CA SER A 44 -3.14 7.86 3.51
C SER A 44 -4.08 8.39 2.42
N PHE A 45 -4.58 9.61 2.60
CA PHE A 45 -5.56 10.24 1.72
C PHE A 45 -5.13 11.63 1.32
N ARG A 46 -5.68 12.11 0.20
CA ARG A 46 -5.63 13.52 -0.21
C ARG A 46 -7.04 14.02 -0.42
N GLY A 47 -7.34 15.22 0.08
CA GLY A 47 -8.69 15.78 0.11
C GLY A 47 -9.57 15.18 1.21
N GLY A 48 -10.90 15.21 1.04
CA GLY A 48 -11.89 14.53 1.88
C GLY A 48 -12.52 15.33 3.01
N GLY A 49 -11.95 16.47 3.40
CA GLY A 49 -12.48 17.29 4.51
C GLY A 49 -12.07 16.80 5.90
N ASP A 50 -12.95 16.97 6.90
CA ASP A 50 -12.66 16.65 8.28
C ASP A 50 -12.97 15.19 8.64
N THR A 51 -13.75 14.50 7.79
CA THR A 51 -14.02 13.07 7.93
C THR A 51 -13.61 12.33 6.66
N VAL A 52 -12.78 11.32 6.83
CA VAL A 52 -12.37 10.40 5.76
C VAL A 52 -12.55 8.98 6.20
N GLY A 53 -12.89 8.12 5.26
CA GLY A 53 -13.01 6.69 5.52
C GLY A 53 -12.55 5.85 4.34
N PHE A 54 -12.55 4.54 4.56
CA PHE A 54 -12.29 3.57 3.50
C PHE A 54 -12.94 2.23 3.79
N LEU A 55 -13.15 1.45 2.75
CA LEU A 55 -13.69 0.10 2.81
C LEU A 55 -12.61 -0.90 2.42
N VAL A 56 -12.54 -2.02 3.16
CA VAL A 56 -11.67 -3.15 2.83
C VAL A 56 -12.49 -4.43 2.76
N PRO A 57 -12.55 -5.09 1.59
CA PRO A 57 -13.20 -6.38 1.46
C PRO A 57 -12.26 -7.50 1.91
N SER A 58 -12.80 -8.54 2.54
CA SER A 58 -12.07 -9.74 2.93
C SER A 58 -12.89 -11.01 2.70
N PRO A 59 -12.27 -12.13 2.21
CA PRO A 59 -12.98 -13.39 1.96
C PRO A 59 -13.54 -14.02 3.23
N GLY A 60 -12.76 -14.02 4.29
CA GLY A 60 -13.13 -14.52 5.61
C GLY A 60 -13.46 -13.38 6.58
N ARG A 61 -14.15 -13.73 7.68
CA ARG A 61 -14.44 -12.77 8.74
C ARG A 61 -13.14 -12.16 9.27
N PRO A 62 -12.95 -10.84 9.18
CA PRO A 62 -11.74 -10.18 9.62
C PRO A 62 -11.73 -9.99 11.14
N GLN A 63 -10.55 -10.02 11.72
CA GLN A 63 -10.23 -9.49 13.03
C GLN A 63 -9.44 -8.19 12.82
N LEU A 64 -9.87 -7.13 13.49
CA LEU A 64 -9.27 -5.80 13.37
C LEU A 64 -8.45 -5.51 14.62
N GLU A 65 -7.19 -5.16 14.44
CA GLU A 65 -6.29 -4.86 15.56
C GLU A 65 -5.34 -3.73 15.17
N GLU A 66 -4.91 -2.96 16.16
CA GLU A 66 -3.85 -1.98 15.97
C GLU A 66 -2.52 -2.70 15.72
N SER A 67 -1.71 -2.17 14.83
CA SER A 67 -0.36 -2.64 14.55
C SER A 67 0.64 -1.50 14.74
N GLY A 68 1.92 -1.85 14.99
CA GLY A 68 2.96 -0.83 15.15
C GLY A 68 3.32 -0.18 13.81
N ASP A 69 3.38 1.15 13.79
CA ASP A 69 3.83 1.94 12.64
C ASP A 69 5.31 1.70 12.30
N ASP A 70 6.12 1.32 13.29
CA ASP A 70 7.58 1.13 13.17
C ASP A 70 7.98 -0.03 12.25
N ALA A 71 7.06 -0.95 11.95
CA ALA A 71 7.30 -2.02 10.99
C ALA A 71 7.59 -1.49 9.56
N PHE A 72 6.98 -0.37 9.17
CA PHE A 72 7.17 0.21 7.83
C PHE A 72 8.58 0.79 7.63
N PRO A 73 9.09 1.69 8.48
CA PRO A 73 10.47 2.16 8.34
C PRO A 73 11.48 1.04 8.56
N TYR A 74 11.19 0.05 9.38
CA TYR A 74 12.06 -1.11 9.55
C TYR A 74 12.21 -1.91 8.26
N LEU A 75 11.11 -2.23 7.57
CA LEU A 75 11.13 -2.90 6.27
C LEU A 75 11.80 -2.05 5.20
N ALA A 76 11.54 -0.75 5.18
CA ALA A 76 12.22 0.18 4.27
C ALA A 76 13.75 0.20 4.48
N ASN A 77 14.23 -0.01 5.70
CA ASN A 77 15.66 -0.13 5.97
C ASN A 77 16.24 -1.46 5.47
N ILE A 78 15.53 -2.58 5.62
CA ILE A 78 15.96 -3.89 5.11
C ILE A 78 16.06 -3.87 3.58
N THR A 79 15.12 -3.23 2.90
CA THR A 79 15.03 -3.23 1.43
C THR A 79 15.79 -2.09 0.76
N ARG A 80 16.31 -1.13 1.54
CA ARG A 80 17.05 0.02 1.01
C ARG A 80 18.35 -0.43 0.33
N PRO A 81 18.75 0.22 -0.77
CA PRO A 81 20.13 0.15 -1.24
C PRO A 81 21.08 0.59 -0.12
N VAL A 82 22.14 -0.16 0.13
CA VAL A 82 23.08 0.13 1.23
C VAL A 82 23.71 1.52 1.04
N SER A 83 23.16 2.51 1.71
CA SER A 83 23.81 3.80 1.98
C SER A 83 23.22 4.38 3.27
N SER A 84 24.08 4.96 4.10
CA SER A 84 23.84 5.30 5.51
C SER A 84 23.05 6.60 5.73
N GLY A 85 22.16 6.63 6.76
CA GLY A 85 21.62 7.85 7.37
C GLY A 85 20.14 7.76 7.79
N GLY A 86 19.83 7.99 9.07
CA GLY A 86 18.56 7.69 9.73
C GLY A 86 17.66 8.89 10.06
N GLY A 87 16.54 8.62 10.77
CA GLY A 87 15.66 9.60 11.42
C GLY A 87 14.22 9.10 11.70
N PHE A 88 13.71 9.30 12.92
CA PHE A 88 12.42 8.83 13.47
C PHE A 88 11.42 9.96 13.75
N ALA A 89 10.11 9.63 13.87
CA ALA A 89 9.15 10.32 14.74
C ALA A 89 7.85 9.53 15.01
N LEU A 90 7.25 9.74 16.20
CA LEU A 90 6.15 9.01 16.85
C LEU A 90 4.83 9.83 16.95
N GLY A 91 3.70 9.16 17.28
CA GLY A 91 2.49 9.81 17.82
C GLY A 91 1.21 8.95 17.89
N CYS A 92 0.39 9.10 18.95
CA CYS A 92 -0.69 8.23 19.47
C CYS A 92 -2.13 8.79 19.31
N ALA A 93 -3.08 8.10 19.51
CA ALA A 93 -4.33 7.38 19.60
C ALA A 93 -5.61 8.07 20.21
N VAL A 94 -6.83 7.43 20.05
CA VAL A 94 -8.09 7.24 20.86
C VAL A 94 -9.42 7.87 20.36
N SER A 95 -10.48 7.25 20.25
CA SER A 95 -11.72 6.49 20.46
C SER A 95 -13.13 7.17 20.34
N VAL A 96 -14.11 6.49 19.72
CA VAL A 96 -15.53 6.03 19.89
C VAL A 96 -16.69 7.08 20.01
N PRO A 97 -18.03 6.81 19.78
CA PRO A 97 -18.84 5.69 19.28
C PRO A 97 -20.08 6.01 18.36
N ASP A 98 -20.72 5.11 17.85
CA ASP A 98 -21.86 4.18 17.70
C ASP A 98 -23.19 4.70 17.14
N ALA A 99 -23.85 3.93 16.21
CA ALA A 99 -25.21 3.42 16.16
C ALA A 99 -25.79 3.04 14.77
N ARG A 100 -26.62 2.09 14.72
CA ARG A 100 -27.12 0.93 13.96
C ARG A 100 -28.18 1.17 12.88
N ASN A 101 -28.23 0.37 11.75
CA ASN A 101 -29.20 -0.70 11.47
C ASN A 101 -29.39 -1.10 9.99
N SER A 102 -29.63 -2.40 9.80
CA SER A 102 -30.06 -3.27 8.68
C SER A 102 -29.09 -3.60 7.53
N VAL A 103 -27.87 -3.39 7.68
CA VAL A 103 -26.76 -4.27 7.28
C VAL A 103 -26.48 -5.12 8.51
N ARG A 104 -26.12 -6.40 8.35
CA ARG A 104 -25.71 -7.16 9.52
C ARG A 104 -24.31 -6.67 9.95
N VAL A 105 -24.28 -5.84 10.96
CA VAL A 105 -23.05 -5.49 11.66
C VAL A 105 -22.57 -6.74 12.36
N ILE A 106 -21.36 -7.18 12.05
CA ILE A 106 -20.72 -8.35 12.67
C ILE A 106 -19.92 -7.93 13.89
N GLU A 107 -19.27 -6.78 13.81
CA GLU A 107 -18.43 -6.21 14.86
C GLU A 107 -18.33 -4.70 14.65
N GLU A 108 -18.30 -3.97 15.75
CA GLU A 108 -18.12 -2.53 15.81
C GLU A 108 -17.13 -2.22 16.90
N LYS A 109 -16.08 -1.48 16.56
CA LYS A 109 -15.08 -1.08 17.54
C LYS A 109 -14.23 0.09 17.07
N THR A 110 -13.63 0.80 18.00
CA THR A 110 -12.56 1.74 17.71
C THR A 110 -11.21 1.05 17.80
N VAL A 111 -10.41 1.18 16.77
CA VAL A 111 -9.10 0.52 16.65
C VAL A 111 -8.14 1.36 15.81
N ALA A 112 -6.90 1.52 16.26
CA ALA A 112 -5.86 2.27 15.53
C ALA A 112 -6.27 3.73 15.16
N GLY A 113 -7.17 4.35 15.92
CA GLY A 113 -7.71 5.68 15.63
C GLY A 113 -8.86 5.71 14.60
N TYR A 114 -9.35 4.55 14.17
CA TYR A 114 -10.52 4.41 13.32
C TYR A 114 -11.73 3.95 14.10
N ASP A 115 -12.90 4.49 13.76
CA ASP A 115 -14.17 3.86 14.07
C ASP A 115 -14.45 2.83 12.97
N ALA A 116 -14.47 1.57 13.35
CA ALA A 116 -14.46 0.43 12.44
C ALA A 116 -15.71 -0.43 12.62
N VAL A 117 -16.33 -0.80 11.50
CA VAL A 117 -17.48 -1.69 11.46
C VAL A 117 -17.24 -2.80 10.46
N VAL A 118 -17.44 -4.05 10.87
CA VAL A 118 -17.38 -5.22 9.99
C VAL A 118 -18.79 -5.59 9.56
N LEU A 119 -19.03 -5.65 8.26
CA LEU A 119 -20.34 -5.79 7.64
C LEU A 119 -20.40 -7.00 6.72
N THR A 120 -21.60 -7.58 6.60
CA THR A 120 -22.05 -8.34 5.43
C THR A 120 -23.27 -7.67 4.83
N ALA A 121 -23.44 -7.74 3.52
CA ALA A 121 -24.56 -7.13 2.83
C ALA A 121 -25.19 -8.10 1.83
N GLY A 122 -26.49 -7.96 1.58
CA GLY A 122 -27.20 -8.75 0.57
C GLY A 122 -27.01 -8.23 -0.86
N SER A 123 -26.64 -6.95 -1.01
CA SER A 123 -26.32 -6.31 -2.30
C SER A 123 -25.43 -5.09 -2.09
N GLY A 124 -24.78 -4.61 -3.15
CA GLY A 124 -24.02 -3.37 -3.14
C GLY A 124 -24.89 -2.16 -2.79
N ASP A 125 -26.13 -2.12 -3.28
CA ASP A 125 -27.10 -1.06 -2.97
C ASP A 125 -27.51 -1.06 -1.49
N ALA A 126 -27.73 -2.23 -0.89
CA ALA A 126 -28.02 -2.34 0.54
C ALA A 126 -26.84 -1.82 1.38
N LEU A 127 -25.61 -2.17 1.00
CA LEU A 127 -24.40 -1.64 1.62
C LEU A 127 -24.34 -0.11 1.49
N LEU A 128 -24.54 0.43 0.29
CA LEU A 128 -24.52 1.87 0.04
C LEU A 128 -25.56 2.62 0.89
N GLN A 129 -26.78 2.11 0.94
CA GLN A 129 -27.84 2.70 1.76
C GLN A 129 -27.52 2.69 3.25
N TRP A 130 -26.91 1.60 3.74
CA TRP A 130 -26.50 1.52 5.13
C TRP A 130 -25.39 2.53 5.43
N LEU A 131 -24.36 2.58 4.59
CA LEU A 131 -23.23 3.49 4.74
C LEU A 131 -23.72 4.95 4.77
N ASN A 132 -24.57 5.35 3.83
CA ASN A 132 -25.10 6.72 3.77
C ASN A 132 -25.96 7.07 5.00
N ARG A 133 -26.75 6.11 5.52
CA ARG A 133 -27.55 6.32 6.75
C ARG A 133 -26.68 6.44 8.01
N ASN A 134 -25.46 5.88 7.99
CA ASN A 134 -24.53 5.92 9.12
C ASN A 134 -23.43 6.99 8.94
N GLY A 135 -23.70 8.03 8.16
CA GLY A 135 -22.84 9.20 8.03
C GLY A 135 -21.65 9.05 7.07
N PHE A 136 -21.59 7.93 6.35
CA PHE A 136 -20.59 7.74 5.31
C PHE A 136 -21.12 8.31 3.98
N ALA A 137 -20.43 9.30 3.42
CA ALA A 137 -20.86 9.95 2.17
C ALA A 137 -20.45 9.16 0.92
N PHE A 138 -21.02 7.97 0.74
CA PHE A 138 -20.70 7.13 -0.41
C PHE A 138 -21.52 7.48 -1.66
N ARG A 139 -20.86 7.38 -2.81
CA ARG A 139 -21.44 7.60 -4.13
C ARG A 139 -21.98 6.29 -4.72
N PRO A 140 -22.88 6.36 -5.73
CA PRO A 140 -23.42 5.17 -6.39
C PRO A 140 -22.35 4.21 -6.94
N GLU A 141 -21.20 4.72 -7.36
CA GLU A 141 -20.07 3.93 -7.84
C GLU A 141 -19.53 2.96 -6.78
N THR A 142 -19.74 3.26 -5.50
CA THR A 142 -19.36 2.38 -4.39
C THR A 142 -20.21 1.11 -4.36
N ALA A 143 -21.50 1.19 -4.69
CA ALA A 143 -22.36 0.00 -4.78
C ALA A 143 -21.86 -0.94 -5.89
N ALA A 144 -21.56 -0.40 -7.07
CA ALA A 144 -21.01 -1.16 -8.19
C ALA A 144 -19.64 -1.77 -7.87
N TRP A 145 -18.82 -1.06 -7.08
CA TRP A 145 -17.56 -1.59 -6.58
C TRP A 145 -17.76 -2.74 -5.60
N ALA A 146 -18.67 -2.62 -4.66
CA ALA A 146 -18.90 -3.62 -3.61
C ALA A 146 -19.58 -4.89 -4.14
N GLU A 147 -20.42 -4.77 -5.15
CA GLU A 147 -21.27 -5.83 -5.67
C GLU A 147 -20.56 -7.17 -5.92
N PRO A 148 -19.37 -7.25 -6.55
CA PRO A 148 -18.69 -8.51 -6.76
C PRO A 148 -18.18 -9.17 -5.46
N TYR A 149 -17.92 -8.40 -4.41
CA TYR A 149 -17.54 -8.92 -3.10
C TYR A 149 -18.75 -9.43 -2.34
N VAL A 150 -19.82 -8.64 -2.35
CA VAL A 150 -21.10 -9.01 -1.73
C VAL A 150 -21.65 -10.30 -2.34
N LYS A 151 -21.64 -10.44 -3.67
CA LYS A 151 -22.04 -11.68 -4.38
C LYS A 151 -21.20 -12.91 -3.99
N LYS A 152 -19.96 -12.72 -3.59
CA LYS A 152 -19.09 -13.79 -3.09
C LYS A 152 -19.29 -14.08 -1.59
N GLY A 153 -20.19 -13.35 -0.92
CA GLY A 153 -20.39 -13.45 0.52
C GLY A 153 -19.23 -12.92 1.36
N TRP A 154 -18.41 -12.02 0.80
CA TRP A 154 -17.27 -11.43 1.50
C TRP A 154 -17.73 -10.43 2.54
N TYR A 155 -16.88 -10.25 3.55
CA TYR A 155 -17.04 -9.20 4.56
C TYR A 155 -16.49 -7.88 4.03
N ILE A 156 -17.10 -6.79 4.47
CA ILE A 156 -16.63 -5.43 4.20
C ILE A 156 -16.31 -4.78 5.55
N SER A 157 -15.07 -4.43 5.76
CA SER A 157 -14.67 -3.60 6.90
C SER A 157 -14.76 -2.14 6.47
N ALA A 158 -15.64 -1.38 7.11
CA ALA A 158 -15.78 0.05 6.92
C ALA A 158 -15.07 0.78 8.04
N MET A 159 -14.16 1.66 7.72
CA MET A 159 -13.39 2.48 8.65
C MET A 159 -13.63 3.95 8.39
N THR A 160 -13.85 4.71 9.47
CA THR A 160 -13.86 6.19 9.43
C THR A 160 -12.84 6.75 10.39
N MET A 161 -12.37 7.93 10.03
CA MET A 161 -11.50 8.75 10.84
C MET A 161 -12.01 10.18 10.75
N THR A 162 -12.34 10.79 11.89
CA THR A 162 -12.81 12.16 11.95
C THR A 162 -11.75 13.03 12.62
N LYS A 163 -11.50 14.18 12.04
CA LYS A 163 -10.61 15.18 12.60
C LYS A 163 -11.21 15.69 13.93
N ARG A 164 -10.54 15.42 15.03
CA ARG A 164 -11.02 15.80 16.39
C ARG A 164 -10.62 17.20 16.79
N ASP A 165 -9.61 17.75 16.11
CA ASP A 165 -9.03 19.06 16.39
C ASP A 165 -8.71 19.73 15.06
N ALA A 166 -9.17 20.97 14.87
CA ALA A 166 -8.99 21.70 13.62
C ALA A 166 -7.51 21.89 13.24
N ASP A 167 -6.64 21.99 14.24
CA ASP A 167 -5.21 22.26 14.07
C ASP A 167 -4.34 21.00 13.95
N ARG A 168 -4.92 19.79 14.09
CA ARG A 168 -4.19 18.54 13.97
C ARG A 168 -4.49 17.81 12.66
N PRO A 169 -3.47 17.27 11.98
CA PRO A 169 -3.69 16.44 10.82
C PRO A 169 -4.46 15.17 11.21
N LEU A 170 -5.24 14.62 10.27
CA LEU A 170 -5.84 13.29 10.41
C LEU A 170 -4.72 12.25 10.54
N THR A 171 -4.55 11.68 11.74
CA THR A 171 -3.54 10.67 12.02
C THR A 171 -4.20 9.41 12.58
N ALA A 172 -3.88 8.28 12.03
CA ALA A 172 -4.25 6.98 12.54
C ALA A 172 -3.04 6.06 12.49
N SER A 173 -2.97 5.14 13.45
CA SER A 173 -1.94 4.10 13.48
C SER A 173 -2.19 3.05 12.40
N ALA A 174 -1.21 2.20 12.16
CA ALA A 174 -1.37 1.07 11.27
C ALA A 174 -2.46 0.12 11.79
N LEU A 175 -3.38 -0.24 10.90
CA LEU A 175 -4.44 -1.20 11.16
C LEU A 175 -4.04 -2.56 10.58
N ARG A 176 -4.11 -3.60 11.39
CA ARG A 176 -4.00 -5.00 10.98
C ARG A 176 -5.39 -5.60 10.81
N ILE A 177 -5.65 -6.15 9.64
CA ILE A 177 -6.85 -6.88 9.27
C ILE A 177 -6.44 -8.32 9.03
N THR A 178 -6.80 -9.22 9.95
CA THR A 178 -6.45 -10.64 9.89
C THR A 178 -7.67 -11.46 9.46
N PHE A 179 -7.55 -12.26 8.41
CA PHE A 179 -8.65 -13.08 7.91
C PHE A 179 -8.16 -14.40 7.30
N LYS A 180 -9.06 -15.37 7.24
CA LYS A 180 -8.85 -16.64 6.54
C LYS A 180 -9.10 -16.47 5.04
N THR A 181 -8.20 -17.04 4.25
CA THR A 181 -8.32 -17.12 2.79
C THR A 181 -7.54 -18.35 2.29
N ASP A 182 -7.93 -18.91 1.18
CA ASP A 182 -7.22 -19.99 0.49
C ASP A 182 -6.01 -19.49 -0.30
N ARG A 183 -5.98 -18.18 -0.61
CA ARG A 183 -4.95 -17.56 -1.43
C ARG A 183 -4.74 -16.12 -1.01
N PRO A 184 -3.49 -15.67 -0.80
CA PRO A 184 -3.22 -14.29 -0.40
C PRO A 184 -3.58 -13.31 -1.51
N LEU A 185 -4.12 -12.15 -1.10
CA LEU A 185 -4.61 -11.15 -2.04
C LEU A 185 -4.37 -9.72 -1.53
N PHE A 186 -4.27 -8.81 -2.48
CA PHE A 186 -4.42 -7.38 -2.24
C PHE A 186 -5.71 -6.90 -2.94
N PRO A 187 -6.69 -6.35 -2.20
CA PRO A 187 -7.89 -5.79 -2.81
C PRO A 187 -7.51 -4.57 -3.64
N TYR A 188 -7.14 -4.76 -4.90
CA TYR A 188 -6.58 -3.74 -5.78
C TYR A 188 -7.61 -2.84 -6.47
N ARG A 189 -8.88 -3.23 -6.47
CA ARG A 189 -9.98 -2.53 -7.13
C ARG A 189 -10.46 -1.30 -6.34
N GLU A 190 -10.65 -0.12 -6.97
CA GLU A 190 -11.21 1.13 -6.40
C GLU A 190 -12.34 1.69 -7.27
N PRO A 191 -13.31 2.49 -6.78
CA PRO A 191 -14.19 3.29 -7.63
C PRO A 191 -13.41 4.25 -8.54
N ASP A 192 -13.92 4.53 -9.75
CA ASP A 192 -13.24 5.46 -10.66
C ASP A 192 -13.10 6.84 -10.01
N SER A 193 -11.89 7.17 -9.58
CA SER A 193 -11.55 8.41 -8.88
C SER A 193 -10.74 9.39 -9.72
N ARG A 194 -10.69 9.19 -11.04
CA ARG A 194 -9.92 10.08 -11.96
C ARG A 194 -10.38 11.53 -11.90
N ASN A 195 -11.68 11.77 -11.78
CA ASN A 195 -12.21 13.13 -11.69
C ASN A 195 -11.77 13.80 -10.38
N ASP A 196 -11.83 13.08 -9.25
CA ASP A 196 -11.40 13.61 -7.96
C ASP A 196 -9.88 13.85 -7.94
N ALA A 197 -9.10 12.92 -8.47
CA ALA A 197 -7.66 13.08 -8.61
C ALA A 197 -7.30 14.30 -9.46
N SER A 198 -7.99 14.49 -10.60
CA SER A 198 -7.82 15.64 -11.48
C SER A 198 -8.14 16.96 -10.75
N GLN A 199 -9.24 17.02 -9.99
CA GLN A 199 -9.60 18.20 -9.19
C GLN A 199 -8.55 18.54 -8.13
N LEU A 200 -7.88 17.53 -7.60
CA LEU A 200 -6.79 17.68 -6.61
C LEU A 200 -5.42 17.89 -7.26
N GLY A 201 -5.33 17.93 -8.61
CA GLY A 201 -4.08 18.07 -9.34
C GLY A 201 -3.13 16.89 -9.21
N ILE A 202 -3.66 15.68 -8.96
CA ILE A 202 -2.88 14.45 -8.70
C ILE A 202 -3.04 13.51 -9.90
N ASN A 203 -1.92 13.12 -10.52
CA ASN A 203 -1.95 12.28 -11.70
C ASN A 203 -1.45 10.85 -11.45
N ASP A 204 -0.66 10.64 -10.41
CA ASP A 204 -0.02 9.36 -10.10
C ASP A 204 0.16 9.18 -8.59
N ARG A 205 0.32 7.93 -8.16
CA ARG A 205 0.60 7.53 -6.79
C ARG A 205 1.38 6.22 -6.78
N LEU A 206 2.17 6.02 -5.72
CA LEU A 206 2.93 4.81 -5.52
C LEU A 206 2.18 3.83 -4.61
N LEU A 207 2.04 2.59 -5.07
CA LEU A 207 1.70 1.45 -4.24
C LEU A 207 2.96 0.66 -3.95
N ARG A 208 3.31 0.52 -2.66
CA ARG A 208 4.37 -0.35 -2.18
C ARG A 208 3.77 -1.46 -1.35
N ILE A 209 4.09 -2.71 -1.68
CA ILE A 209 3.68 -3.88 -0.93
C ILE A 209 4.91 -4.63 -0.44
N TYR A 210 5.05 -4.75 0.87
CA TYR A 210 5.97 -5.69 1.51
C TYR A 210 5.25 -7.02 1.70
N PHE A 211 5.56 -7.99 0.87
CA PHE A 211 4.95 -9.32 0.92
C PHE A 211 5.88 -10.30 1.64
N ILE A 212 5.39 -10.92 2.71
CA ILE A 212 6.15 -11.82 3.57
C ILE A 212 5.47 -13.19 3.57
N ALA A 213 6.21 -14.25 3.21
CA ALA A 213 5.69 -15.61 3.12
C ALA A 213 6.82 -16.64 3.29
N ASP A 214 6.52 -17.93 3.07
CA ASP A 214 7.47 -19.07 3.09
C ASP A 214 8.46 -19.07 1.90
N SER A 215 8.13 -18.37 0.84
CA SER A 215 8.88 -18.32 -0.41
C SER A 215 8.58 -17.02 -1.15
N PRO A 216 9.29 -16.69 -2.26
CA PRO A 216 8.89 -15.57 -3.10
C PRO A 216 7.55 -15.84 -3.78
N TYR A 217 6.78 -14.77 -3.96
CA TYR A 217 5.50 -14.78 -4.65
C TYR A 217 5.50 -13.73 -5.78
N ARG A 218 4.53 -13.86 -6.69
CA ARG A 218 4.26 -12.91 -7.77
C ARG A 218 2.78 -12.58 -7.81
N GLY A 219 2.45 -11.34 -8.13
CA GLY A 219 1.07 -10.88 -8.26
C GLY A 219 0.46 -11.20 -9.63
N ARG A 220 -0.82 -11.57 -9.65
CA ARG A 220 -1.67 -11.68 -10.83
C ARG A 220 -3.03 -11.09 -10.52
N PHE A 221 -3.62 -10.42 -11.49
CA PHE A 221 -5.02 -10.02 -11.39
C PHE A 221 -5.96 -11.22 -11.36
N SER A 222 -7.14 -11.04 -10.79
CA SER A 222 -8.20 -12.07 -10.78
C SER A 222 -8.61 -12.52 -12.18
N SER A 223 -8.36 -11.71 -13.21
CA SER A 223 -8.51 -12.07 -14.64
C SER A 223 -7.45 -13.04 -15.15
N GLY A 224 -6.42 -13.37 -14.38
CA GLY A 224 -5.26 -14.15 -14.80
C GLY A 224 -4.12 -13.34 -15.42
N GLN A 225 -4.35 -12.08 -15.76
CA GLN A 225 -3.32 -11.18 -16.29
C GLN A 225 -2.24 -10.90 -15.23
N ALA A 226 -0.96 -10.83 -15.64
CA ALA A 226 0.13 -10.48 -14.75
C ALA A 226 -0.03 -9.06 -14.20
N TRP A 227 0.15 -8.89 -12.90
CA TRP A 227 0.24 -7.58 -12.28
C TRP A 227 1.59 -6.95 -12.62
N GLN A 228 1.58 -5.70 -13.11
CA GLN A 228 2.76 -5.01 -13.64
C GLN A 228 3.63 -4.34 -12.57
N ALA A 229 3.60 -4.85 -11.34
CA ALA A 229 4.47 -4.34 -10.29
C ALA A 229 5.91 -4.77 -10.48
N THR A 230 6.82 -3.87 -10.16
CA THR A 230 8.26 -4.13 -10.17
C THR A 230 8.70 -4.69 -8.80
N PRO A 231 9.23 -5.91 -8.70
CA PRO A 231 9.88 -6.34 -7.47
C PRO A 231 11.18 -5.55 -7.30
N ARG A 232 11.26 -4.74 -6.26
CA ARG A 232 12.46 -3.94 -5.91
C ARG A 232 13.44 -4.73 -5.08
N TYR A 233 12.92 -5.58 -4.21
CA TYR A 233 13.68 -6.44 -3.32
C TYR A 233 13.03 -7.83 -3.26
N SER A 234 13.84 -8.87 -3.15
CA SER A 234 13.36 -10.24 -2.93
C SER A 234 14.47 -11.08 -2.31
N ALA A 235 14.37 -11.40 -1.03
CA ALA A 235 15.36 -12.22 -0.32
C ALA A 235 14.77 -12.87 0.94
N PRO A 236 15.38 -13.96 1.46
CA PRO A 236 15.01 -14.48 2.77
C PRO A 236 15.29 -13.44 3.86
N LEU A 237 14.39 -13.35 4.84
CA LEU A 237 14.63 -12.61 6.08
C LEU A 237 15.58 -13.40 6.98
N GLU A 238 16.53 -12.71 7.57
CA GLU A 238 17.34 -13.26 8.66
C GLU A 238 16.45 -13.53 9.89
N LYS A 239 16.88 -14.48 10.73
CA LYS A 239 16.09 -14.85 11.92
C LYS A 239 15.84 -13.65 12.85
N ALA A 240 16.85 -12.82 13.05
CA ALA A 240 16.74 -11.61 13.89
C ALA A 240 15.79 -10.57 13.27
N GLU A 241 15.83 -10.37 11.94
CA GLU A 241 14.94 -9.48 11.21
C GLU A 241 13.48 -9.93 11.34
N ARG A 242 13.25 -11.23 11.14
CA ARG A 242 11.91 -11.84 11.31
C ARG A 242 11.36 -11.62 12.73
N SER A 243 12.13 -11.98 13.77
CA SER A 243 11.68 -11.84 15.15
C SER A 243 11.42 -10.37 15.49
N ARG A 244 12.28 -9.46 15.05
CA ARG A 244 12.05 -8.03 15.26
C ARG A 244 10.79 -7.54 14.57
N LEU A 245 10.54 -7.97 13.34
CA LEU A 245 9.35 -7.59 12.58
C LEU A 245 8.07 -8.10 13.25
N ILE A 246 8.05 -9.33 13.73
CA ILE A 246 6.94 -9.90 14.49
C ILE A 246 6.60 -9.07 15.73
N GLN A 247 7.63 -8.67 16.50
CA GLN A 247 7.45 -7.78 17.63
C GLN A 247 6.85 -6.42 17.23
N LEU A 248 7.37 -5.81 16.17
CA LEU A 248 6.88 -4.53 15.66
C LEU A 248 5.44 -4.61 15.16
N LEU A 249 5.04 -5.74 14.58
CA LEU A 249 3.67 -5.98 14.10
C LEU A 249 2.71 -6.41 15.21
N GLY A 250 3.20 -6.77 16.39
CA GLY A 250 2.38 -7.28 17.48
C GLY A 250 1.68 -8.60 17.16
N ILE A 251 2.30 -9.47 16.34
CA ILE A 251 1.76 -10.79 16.02
C ILE A 251 2.49 -11.89 16.80
N PRO A 252 1.85 -13.05 17.05
CA PRO A 252 2.50 -14.15 17.76
C PRO A 252 3.76 -14.65 17.03
N GLU A 253 4.81 -15.02 17.78
CA GLU A 253 6.06 -15.55 17.23
C GLU A 253 5.85 -16.81 16.37
N SER A 254 4.80 -17.57 16.66
CA SER A 254 4.38 -18.74 15.90
C SER A 254 3.72 -18.42 14.56
N THR A 255 3.45 -17.14 14.26
CA THR A 255 2.77 -16.73 13.03
C THR A 255 3.66 -16.96 11.80
N GLY A 256 3.15 -17.74 10.86
CA GLY A 256 3.82 -18.01 9.59
C GLY A 256 5.07 -18.89 9.70
N PRO A 257 5.81 -19.03 8.61
CA PRO A 257 6.94 -19.95 8.52
C PRO A 257 8.16 -19.44 9.31
N ALA A 258 8.89 -20.36 9.94
CA ALA A 258 10.14 -20.06 10.64
C ALA A 258 11.21 -19.44 9.71
N LYS A 259 11.22 -19.85 8.44
CA LYS A 259 12.01 -19.22 7.37
C LYS A 259 11.07 -18.39 6.50
N SER A 260 11.15 -17.08 6.65
CA SER A 260 10.32 -16.14 5.90
C SER A 260 11.10 -15.51 4.76
N TRP A 261 10.39 -15.20 3.68
CA TRP A 261 10.90 -14.49 2.50
C TRP A 261 10.20 -13.14 2.39
N LEU A 262 10.96 -12.09 2.22
CA LEU A 262 10.44 -10.75 1.97
C LEU A 262 10.55 -10.42 0.48
N THR A 263 9.46 -9.95 -0.11
CA THR A 263 9.45 -9.34 -1.44
C THR A 263 8.83 -7.95 -1.34
N GLU A 264 9.55 -6.91 -1.78
CA GLU A 264 9.01 -5.57 -1.94
C GLU A 264 8.59 -5.37 -3.38
N PHE A 265 7.32 -5.04 -3.60
CA PHE A 265 6.77 -4.65 -4.88
C PHE A 265 6.50 -3.15 -4.90
N GLU A 266 6.84 -2.50 -6.01
CA GLU A 266 6.41 -1.14 -6.32
C GLU A 266 5.60 -1.11 -7.61
N HIS A 267 4.52 -0.35 -7.59
CA HIS A 267 3.66 -0.14 -8.73
C HIS A 267 3.17 1.31 -8.79
N HIS A 268 3.35 1.96 -9.93
CA HIS A 268 2.67 3.21 -10.22
C HIS A 268 1.19 2.91 -10.40
N TRP A 269 0.39 3.30 -9.41
CA TRP A 269 -1.01 2.90 -9.29
C TRP A 269 -1.92 3.98 -9.85
N PRO A 270 -2.48 3.80 -11.05
CA PRO A 270 -3.30 4.83 -11.69
C PRO A 270 -4.64 4.99 -10.97
N TYR A 271 -5.22 6.18 -11.04
CA TYR A 271 -6.59 6.47 -10.57
C TYR A 271 -7.69 5.96 -11.51
N GLY A 272 -7.33 5.17 -12.48
CA GLY A 272 -8.24 4.56 -13.46
C GLY A 272 -8.70 3.18 -13.05
N LEU A 273 -9.35 2.53 -14.02
CA LEU A 273 -9.94 1.20 -13.81
C LEU A 273 -8.90 0.12 -13.61
N ALA A 274 -9.09 -0.69 -12.58
CA ALA A 274 -8.30 -1.88 -12.33
C ALA A 274 -8.88 -3.13 -13.01
N HIS A 275 -8.00 -4.04 -13.42
CA HIS A 275 -8.37 -5.33 -14.04
C HIS A 275 -8.85 -6.39 -13.04
N GLY A 276 -9.06 -6.04 -11.79
CA GLY A 276 -9.49 -6.92 -10.69
C GLY A 276 -8.56 -6.79 -9.48
N ASP A 277 -8.77 -7.64 -8.49
CA ASP A 277 -7.88 -7.74 -7.34
C ASP A 277 -6.61 -8.49 -7.69
N VAL A 278 -5.52 -8.22 -6.98
CA VAL A 278 -4.25 -8.91 -7.15
C VAL A 278 -4.20 -10.10 -6.20
N TYR A 279 -4.02 -11.28 -6.74
CA TYR A 279 -3.73 -12.50 -5.99
C TYR A 279 -2.25 -12.85 -6.12
N PHE A 280 -1.69 -13.45 -5.09
CA PHE A 280 -0.28 -13.81 -5.08
C PHE A 280 -0.11 -15.32 -5.18
N ASP A 281 0.77 -15.76 -6.10
CA ASP A 281 1.14 -17.14 -6.33
C ASP A 281 2.63 -17.36 -6.04
N PRO A 282 3.02 -18.55 -5.59
CA PRO A 282 4.43 -18.89 -5.45
C PRO A 282 5.22 -18.64 -6.73
N ALA A 283 6.42 -18.12 -6.59
CA ALA A 283 7.33 -17.81 -7.69
C ALA A 283 8.68 -18.54 -7.50
N PRO A 284 9.47 -18.72 -8.57
CA PRO A 284 10.81 -19.24 -8.45
C PRO A 284 11.67 -18.38 -7.52
N LYS A 285 12.53 -19.05 -6.73
CA LYS A 285 13.46 -18.33 -5.83
C LYS A 285 14.50 -17.59 -6.66
N SER A 286 14.41 -16.28 -6.61
CA SER A 286 15.39 -15.38 -7.23
C SER A 286 15.69 -14.25 -6.23
N ILE A 287 16.93 -14.19 -5.77
CA ILE A 287 17.35 -13.13 -4.86
C ILE A 287 17.56 -11.85 -5.66
N LYS A 288 16.87 -10.79 -5.23
CA LYS A 288 17.02 -9.44 -5.74
C LYS A 288 17.23 -8.49 -4.56
N ARG A 289 18.40 -7.87 -4.51
CA ARG A 289 18.70 -6.80 -3.56
C ARG A 289 18.87 -5.51 -4.33
N ALA A 290 18.43 -4.41 -3.76
CA ALA A 290 18.65 -3.11 -4.36
C ALA A 290 20.15 -2.82 -4.36
N THR A 291 20.74 -2.64 -5.55
CA THR A 291 22.08 -2.11 -5.70
C THR A 291 21.97 -0.58 -5.70
N ALA A 292 22.83 0.09 -4.93
CA ALA A 292 23.03 1.52 -5.11
C ALA A 292 23.56 1.71 -6.54
N GLY A 293 22.68 2.06 -7.47
CA GLY A 293 23.11 2.52 -8.78
C GLY A 293 23.97 3.76 -8.56
N MET A 294 25.25 3.73 -8.96
CA MET A 294 25.93 4.98 -9.23
C MET A 294 25.07 5.67 -10.28
N ALA A 295 24.41 6.77 -9.90
CA ALA A 295 23.85 7.68 -10.88
C ALA A 295 25.06 8.17 -11.71
N PHE A 296 25.23 7.60 -12.87
CA PHE A 296 26.16 8.15 -13.85
C PHE A 296 25.53 9.47 -14.30
N ASP A 297 25.97 10.55 -13.66
CA ASP A 297 25.61 11.90 -14.12
C ASP A 297 26.40 12.15 -15.41
N PRO A 298 25.73 12.13 -16.57
CA PRO A 298 26.41 12.32 -17.84
C PRO A 298 27.09 13.71 -17.93
N THR A 299 26.74 14.65 -17.05
CA THR A 299 27.34 15.99 -17.01
C THR A 299 28.74 15.96 -16.42
N MET A 300 29.08 15.03 -15.52
CA MET A 300 30.43 14.88 -14.98
C MET A 300 31.42 14.33 -16.02
N THR A 301 30.98 13.55 -16.99
CA THR A 301 31.82 13.04 -18.08
C THR A 301 32.25 14.16 -19.04
N ILE A 302 31.42 15.18 -19.24
CA ILE A 302 31.73 16.34 -20.11
C ILE A 302 32.75 17.24 -19.45
N VAL A 303 32.69 17.47 -18.12
CA VAL A 303 33.66 18.31 -17.40
C VAL A 303 35.05 17.67 -17.42
N ALA A 304 35.16 16.35 -17.27
CA ALA A 304 36.42 15.63 -17.33
C ALA A 304 37.04 15.69 -18.75
N ALA A 305 36.22 15.60 -19.81
CA ALA A 305 36.70 15.73 -21.20
C ALA A 305 37.22 17.13 -21.51
N TRP A 306 36.60 18.20 -21.00
CA TRP A 306 37.06 19.57 -21.19
C TRP A 306 38.32 19.92 -20.38
N ALA A 307 38.60 19.23 -19.28
CA ALA A 307 39.81 19.43 -18.51
C ALA A 307 41.06 18.83 -19.17
N LEU A 308 40.92 17.86 -20.05
CA LEU A 308 42.06 17.22 -20.76
C LEU A 308 42.45 17.94 -22.06
N VAL A 309 41.59 18.74 -22.67
CA VAL A 309 41.84 19.45 -23.92
C VAL A 309 42.99 20.49 -23.76
N PRO A 310 43.10 21.30 -22.69
CA PRO A 310 44.20 22.25 -22.53
C PRO A 310 45.58 21.57 -22.30
N ALA A 311 45.61 20.36 -21.73
CA ALA A 311 46.85 19.63 -21.47
C ALA A 311 47.48 19.10 -22.78
N LEU A 312 46.66 18.60 -23.68
CA LEU A 312 47.12 18.14 -25.00
C LEU A 312 47.58 19.30 -25.91
N TRP A 313 46.95 20.47 -25.78
CA TRP A 313 47.36 21.66 -26.55
C TRP A 313 48.70 22.25 -26.05
N ARG A 314 49.03 22.17 -24.77
CA ARG A 314 50.31 22.56 -24.23
C ARG A 314 51.43 21.61 -24.65
N ALA A 315 51.18 20.29 -24.69
CA ALA A 315 52.17 19.30 -25.13
C ALA A 315 52.51 19.43 -26.64
N ALA A 316 51.54 19.80 -27.47
CA ALA A 316 51.78 20.03 -28.90
C ALA A 316 52.59 21.30 -29.17
N ARG A 317 52.44 22.38 -28.40
CA ARG A 317 53.22 23.62 -28.54
C ARG A 317 54.67 23.47 -28.14
N THR A 318 55.00 22.64 -27.15
CA THR A 318 56.39 22.44 -26.74
C THR A 318 57.20 21.58 -27.70
N ARG A 319 56.59 20.76 -28.56
CA ARG A 319 57.29 20.03 -29.64
C ARG A 319 57.60 20.91 -30.84
N PHE A 320 56.79 21.92 -31.14
CA PHE A 320 57.04 22.78 -32.32
C PHE A 320 58.14 23.85 -32.13
N VAL A 321 58.52 24.13 -30.89
CA VAL A 321 59.61 25.09 -30.56
C VAL A 321 60.97 24.44 -30.52
N ARG A 322 61.09 23.09 -30.52
CA ARG A 322 62.36 22.37 -30.49
C ARG A 322 62.95 21.97 -31.86
N GLU A 323 62.22 22.22 -32.93
CA GLU A 323 62.68 21.92 -34.30
C GLU A 323 63.13 23.16 -35.12
N LYS A 324 63.32 24.32 -34.47
CA LYS A 324 63.86 25.52 -35.13
C LYS A 324 64.94 26.19 -34.25
N CYS A 325 66.01 25.41 -33.91
CA CYS A 325 67.33 25.93 -33.55
C CYS A 325 68.39 24.96 -34.05
#